data_5b0f5f409a290e4306af5942262f34d6
#
_entry.id   5b0f5f409a290e4306af5942262f34d6
#
_cell.length_a   1.000
_cell.length_b   1.000
_cell.length_c   1.000
_cell.angle_alpha   90.00
_cell.angle_beta   90.00
_cell.angle_gamma   90.00
#
_symmetry.space_group_name_H-M   'P 1'
#
loop_
_entity.id
_entity.type
_entity.pdbx_description
1 polymer ?
#
loop_
_entity_poly.entity_id
_entity_poly.type
_entity_poly.pdbx_seq_one_letter_code
_entity_poly.pdbx_strand_id
1 'polypeptide(L)'
;GECCHREILFGLRRERSTRERYGFARGIRASAMFRSGQFVASHIESVTDEQVQPNGVDLTLGDLLEQVEPGRVGVDGKSVGDREPVDAAADVFDLDPGGYILQYAETIAIPDDHVGFLYPRSTLMRNSCMLNTAVWDAGYEGKGEGLLQVHHPVRLERGARVAQLVLAEAAHADVYDGTYQGERTDE
;
A
#
# COMPACT_ATOMS: atom_id res chain seq x y z
N GLY A 1 35.53 52.62 -43.15
CA GLY A 1 35.00 52.36 -41.84
C GLY A 1 35.16 50.92 -41.49
N GLU A 2 36.17 50.61 -40.70
CA GLU A 2 36.50 49.23 -40.27
C GLU A 2 35.48 48.76 -39.21
N CYS A 3 34.87 47.62 -39.43
CA CYS A 3 33.99 46.99 -38.49
C CYS A 3 34.71 45.87 -37.75
N CYS A 4 35.04 46.10 -36.52
CA CYS A 4 35.70 45.14 -35.63
C CYS A 4 34.76 43.99 -35.28
N HIS A 5 35.08 42.75 -35.68
CA HIS A 5 34.48 41.52 -35.19
C HIS A 5 35.16 41.14 -33.85
N ARG A 6 34.42 41.20 -32.79
CA ARG A 6 34.80 40.67 -31.48
C ARG A 6 34.22 39.26 -31.36
N GLU A 7 35.06 38.26 -31.49
CA GLU A 7 34.69 36.87 -31.14
C GLU A 7 34.52 36.75 -29.61
N ILE A 8 33.31 36.35 -29.22
CA ILE A 8 33.03 36.00 -27.82
C ILE A 8 33.25 34.48 -27.68
N LEU A 9 34.37 34.12 -27.07
CA LEU A 9 34.66 32.77 -26.63
C LEU A 9 33.74 32.43 -25.46
N PHE A 10 32.70 31.64 -25.71
CA PHE A 10 31.91 30.98 -24.66
C PHE A 10 32.71 29.82 -24.10
N GLY A 11 33.30 30.02 -22.97
CA GLY A 11 33.92 28.96 -22.16
C GLY A 11 32.85 28.03 -21.59
N LEU A 12 32.72 26.84 -22.14
CA LEU A 12 31.94 25.75 -21.58
C LEU A 12 32.58 25.30 -20.25
N ARG A 13 32.09 25.84 -19.13
CA ARG A 13 32.31 25.23 -17.82
C ARG A 13 31.54 23.91 -17.82
N ARG A 14 32.26 22.79 -17.84
CA ARG A 14 31.70 21.48 -17.46
C ARG A 14 31.19 21.60 -16.03
N GLU A 15 29.87 21.60 -15.88
CA GLU A 15 29.23 21.37 -14.56
C GLU A 15 29.65 19.99 -14.07
N ARG A 16 30.40 19.96 -13.00
CA ARG A 16 30.68 18.72 -12.26
C ARG A 16 29.36 18.22 -11.69
N SER A 17 29.06 16.97 -11.97
CA SER A 17 27.92 16.23 -11.46
C SER A 17 27.73 16.46 -9.97
N THR A 18 26.50 16.76 -9.58
CA THR A 18 26.01 16.96 -8.18
C THR A 18 26.19 15.73 -7.28
N ARG A 19 26.73 14.63 -7.81
CA ARG A 19 26.95 13.37 -7.06
C ARG A 19 28.11 13.43 -6.05
N GLU A 20 28.99 14.42 -6.09
CA GLU A 20 30.16 14.48 -5.20
C GLU A 20 29.94 15.29 -3.91
N ARG A 21 28.77 15.89 -3.68
CA ARG A 21 28.54 16.76 -2.53
C ARG A 21 27.99 16.08 -1.27
N TYR A 22 27.61 14.82 -1.35
CA TYR A 22 27.18 14.05 -0.18
C TYR A 22 28.15 12.89 0.04
N GLY A 23 29.30 13.20 0.61
CA GLY A 23 30.21 12.20 1.18
C GLY A 23 29.51 11.52 2.36
N PHE A 24 28.76 10.46 2.09
CA PHE A 24 28.30 9.57 3.15
C PHE A 24 29.52 8.89 3.76
N ALA A 25 29.82 9.23 5.02
CA ALA A 25 30.79 8.50 5.81
C ALA A 25 30.44 7.00 5.81
N ARG A 26 31.29 6.17 5.20
CA ARG A 26 31.21 4.71 5.32
C ARG A 26 31.48 4.35 6.78
N GLY A 27 30.42 4.04 7.55
CA GLY A 27 30.68 3.60 8.91
C GLY A 27 29.50 3.29 9.80
N ILE A 28 28.29 3.77 9.51
CA ILE A 28 27.09 3.37 10.23
C ILE A 28 26.13 2.81 9.18
N ARG A 29 25.93 1.49 9.14
CA ARG A 29 24.71 0.93 8.56
C ARG A 29 23.60 1.37 9.52
N ALA A 30 22.99 2.52 9.25
CA ALA A 30 21.66 2.77 9.77
C ALA A 30 20.80 1.59 9.29
N SER A 31 20.24 0.80 10.19
CA SER A 31 19.24 -0.20 9.80
C SER A 31 18.18 0.57 9.05
N ALA A 32 17.89 0.14 7.82
CA ALA A 32 16.86 0.81 7.03
C ALA A 32 15.53 0.58 7.77
N MET A 33 14.84 1.66 8.16
CA MET A 33 13.56 1.58 8.87
C MET A 33 12.54 0.79 8.06
N PHE A 34 12.49 1.02 6.75
CA PHE A 34 11.61 0.28 5.83
C PHE A 34 12.32 -0.95 5.26
N ARG A 35 11.58 -2.04 5.19
CA ARG A 35 12.07 -3.35 4.73
C ARG A 35 12.03 -3.49 3.21
N SER A 36 12.85 -4.40 2.68
CA SER A 36 12.81 -4.77 1.26
C SER A 36 11.55 -5.56 0.92
N GLY A 37 11.16 -5.55 -0.35
CA GLY A 37 10.02 -6.35 -0.82
C GLY A 37 10.17 -7.85 -0.55
N GLN A 38 11.39 -8.42 -0.68
CA GLN A 38 11.66 -9.81 -0.31
C GLN A 38 11.36 -10.09 1.16
N PHE A 39 11.74 -9.19 2.05
CA PHE A 39 11.42 -9.35 3.46
C PHE A 39 9.91 -9.31 3.69
N VAL A 40 9.20 -8.36 3.08
CA VAL A 40 7.74 -8.26 3.19
C VAL A 40 7.08 -9.52 2.63
N ALA A 41 7.54 -10.04 1.48
CA ALA A 41 7.01 -11.23 0.85
C ALA A 41 7.13 -12.49 1.73
N SER A 42 8.16 -12.58 2.58
CA SER A 42 8.31 -13.73 3.50
C SER A 42 7.28 -13.75 4.64
N HIS A 43 6.44 -12.72 4.77
CA HIS A 43 5.37 -12.58 5.77
C HIS A 43 3.96 -12.52 5.15
N ILE A 44 3.84 -12.92 3.88
CA ILE A 44 2.57 -12.94 3.16
C ILE A 44 2.46 -14.27 2.44
N GLU A 45 1.36 -14.95 2.59
CA GLU A 45 1.10 -16.21 1.89
C GLU A 45 0.67 -15.96 0.44
N SER A 46 1.02 -16.90 -0.45
CA SER A 46 0.58 -16.94 -1.86
C SER A 46 1.06 -15.77 -2.74
N VAL A 47 2.20 -15.15 -2.40
CA VAL A 47 2.81 -14.05 -3.16
C VAL A 47 3.54 -14.58 -4.40
N THR A 48 3.32 -13.95 -5.54
CA THR A 48 4.05 -14.17 -6.79
C THR A 48 5.23 -13.19 -6.93
N ASP A 49 6.22 -13.54 -7.75
CA ASP A 49 7.38 -12.67 -8.01
C ASP A 49 6.97 -11.28 -8.56
N GLU A 50 5.87 -11.21 -9.31
CA GLU A 50 5.36 -9.97 -9.89
C GLU A 50 4.78 -8.99 -8.86
N GLN A 51 4.35 -9.50 -7.71
CA GLN A 51 3.84 -8.69 -6.60
C GLN A 51 4.97 -8.06 -5.79
N VAL A 52 6.18 -8.64 -5.82
CA VAL A 52 7.31 -8.14 -5.04
C VAL A 52 7.86 -6.85 -5.65
N GLN A 53 7.80 -5.77 -4.86
CA GLN A 53 8.28 -4.43 -5.24
C GLN A 53 9.57 -4.11 -4.46
N PRO A 54 10.35 -3.07 -4.82
CA PRO A 54 11.60 -2.74 -4.13
C PRO A 54 11.46 -2.56 -2.60
N ASN A 55 10.34 -1.98 -2.14
CA ASN A 55 10.12 -1.66 -0.72
C ASN A 55 8.77 -2.19 -0.19
N GLY A 56 8.24 -3.26 -0.74
CA GLY A 56 6.97 -3.81 -0.30
C GLY A 56 6.44 -4.88 -1.23
N VAL A 57 5.21 -5.30 -0.99
CA VAL A 57 4.49 -6.28 -1.81
C VAL A 57 3.14 -5.72 -2.22
N ASP A 58 2.81 -5.86 -3.49
CA ASP A 58 1.48 -5.51 -3.98
C ASP A 58 0.47 -6.59 -3.56
N LEU A 59 -0.58 -6.16 -2.88
CA LEU A 59 -1.72 -6.99 -2.54
C LEU A 59 -2.78 -6.94 -3.64
N THR A 60 -3.52 -8.04 -3.79
CA THR A 60 -4.53 -8.20 -4.81
C THR A 60 -5.94 -8.09 -4.26
N LEU A 61 -6.87 -7.72 -5.12
CA LEU A 61 -8.29 -7.68 -4.83
C LEU A 61 -8.84 -9.12 -4.71
N GLY A 62 -9.31 -9.49 -3.54
CA GLY A 62 -10.09 -10.70 -3.31
C GLY A 62 -11.56 -10.44 -3.65
N ASP A 63 -12.27 -9.83 -2.72
CA ASP A 63 -13.70 -9.53 -2.84
C ASP A 63 -14.01 -8.07 -2.52
N LEU A 64 -15.23 -7.66 -2.89
CA LEU A 64 -15.81 -6.37 -2.53
C LEU A 64 -17.14 -6.58 -1.82
N LEU A 65 -17.34 -5.82 -0.74
CA LEU A 65 -18.59 -5.79 -0.02
C LEU A 65 -19.15 -4.37 0.00
N GLU A 66 -20.45 -4.24 0.00
CA GLU A 66 -21.17 -3.00 0.25
C GLU A 66 -21.82 -3.04 1.63
N GLN A 67 -21.68 -1.97 2.40
CA GLN A 67 -22.35 -1.87 3.70
C GLN A 67 -23.83 -1.48 3.48
N VAL A 68 -24.73 -2.33 3.96
CA VAL A 68 -26.20 -2.16 3.78
C VAL A 68 -26.91 -1.71 5.03
N GLU A 69 -26.30 -1.87 6.20
CA GLU A 69 -26.84 -1.41 7.48
C GLU A 69 -25.85 -0.51 8.22
N PRO A 70 -26.32 0.45 9.02
CA PRO A 70 -25.45 1.36 9.74
C PRO A 70 -24.62 0.64 10.81
N GLY A 71 -23.32 0.92 10.84
CA GLY A 71 -22.42 0.56 11.94
C GLY A 71 -22.50 1.58 13.08
N ARG A 72 -21.90 1.24 14.21
CA ARG A 72 -21.80 2.11 15.38
C ARG A 72 -20.36 2.16 15.91
N VAL A 73 -19.86 3.36 16.11
CA VAL A 73 -18.63 3.62 16.87
C VAL A 73 -19.02 4.48 18.06
N GLY A 74 -19.00 3.90 19.25
CA GLY A 74 -19.42 4.58 20.48
C GLY A 74 -18.36 4.49 21.57
N VAL A 75 -18.53 5.30 22.62
CA VAL A 75 -17.62 5.30 23.78
C VAL A 75 -17.61 3.94 24.48
N ASP A 76 -18.80 3.30 24.60
CA ASP A 76 -18.99 2.05 25.34
C ASP A 76 -19.06 0.81 24.44
N GLY A 77 -18.54 0.89 23.20
CA GLY A 77 -18.49 -0.25 22.29
C GLY A 77 -18.68 0.11 20.82
N LYS A 78 -18.47 -0.87 19.98
CA LYS A 78 -18.55 -0.75 18.51
C LYS A 78 -19.33 -1.93 17.91
N SER A 79 -19.95 -1.69 16.75
CA SER A 79 -20.45 -2.73 15.86
C SER A 79 -20.19 -2.33 14.42
N VAL A 80 -19.86 -3.30 13.60
CA VAL A 80 -19.80 -3.14 12.14
C VAL A 80 -21.22 -3.38 11.62
N GLY A 81 -21.68 -2.55 10.68
CA GLY A 81 -22.96 -2.75 10.01
C GLY A 81 -22.92 -3.97 9.07
N ASP A 82 -24.09 -4.52 8.78
CA ASP A 82 -24.21 -5.64 7.87
C ASP A 82 -23.71 -5.27 6.46
N ARG A 83 -23.14 -6.25 5.77
CA ARG A 83 -22.50 -6.10 4.47
C ARG A 83 -23.01 -7.17 3.51
N GLU A 84 -23.14 -6.83 2.25
CA GLU A 84 -23.48 -7.76 1.17
C GLU A 84 -22.34 -7.78 0.14
N PRO A 85 -22.09 -8.98 -0.48
CA PRO A 85 -21.12 -9.07 -1.56
C PRO A 85 -21.55 -8.23 -2.77
N VAL A 86 -20.59 -7.55 -3.39
CA VAL A 86 -20.80 -6.92 -4.70
C VAL A 86 -20.70 -7.99 -5.77
N ASP A 87 -21.68 -8.06 -6.68
CA ASP A 87 -21.69 -9.02 -7.78
C ASP A 87 -20.52 -8.78 -8.74
N ALA A 88 -19.82 -9.86 -9.09
CA ALA A 88 -18.77 -9.87 -10.11
C ALA A 88 -19.23 -10.68 -11.33
N ALA A 89 -19.29 -10.05 -12.48
CA ALA A 89 -19.55 -10.74 -13.76
C ALA A 89 -18.22 -11.23 -14.36
N ALA A 90 -18.02 -12.56 -14.41
CA ALA A 90 -16.76 -13.14 -14.87
C ALA A 90 -15.52 -12.56 -14.16
N ASP A 91 -15.56 -12.47 -12.82
CA ASP A 91 -14.53 -11.89 -11.96
C ASP A 91 -14.25 -10.40 -12.18
N VAL A 92 -15.16 -9.67 -12.81
CA VAL A 92 -15.07 -8.22 -13.00
C VAL A 92 -16.15 -7.52 -12.20
N PHE A 93 -15.75 -6.57 -11.37
CA PHE A 93 -16.62 -5.66 -10.62
C PHE A 93 -16.80 -4.37 -11.41
N ASP A 94 -18.02 -4.05 -11.84
CA ASP A 94 -18.41 -2.75 -12.40
C ASP A 94 -18.91 -1.87 -11.25
N LEU A 95 -18.13 -0.86 -10.86
CA LEU A 95 -18.41 -0.04 -9.67
C LEU A 95 -18.85 1.36 -10.04
N ASP A 96 -19.99 1.76 -9.50
CA ASP A 96 -20.44 3.15 -9.48
C ASP A 96 -19.74 3.96 -8.36
N PRO A 97 -19.82 5.30 -8.37
CA PRO A 97 -19.33 6.11 -7.27
C PRO A 97 -19.96 5.72 -5.92
N GLY A 98 -19.11 5.40 -4.95
CA GLY A 98 -19.53 4.89 -3.64
C GLY A 98 -18.36 4.50 -2.74
N GLY A 99 -18.70 3.94 -1.61
CA GLY A 99 -17.74 3.36 -0.65
C GLY A 99 -17.94 1.85 -0.56
N TYR A 100 -16.88 1.10 -0.79
CA TYR A 100 -16.88 -0.36 -0.79
C TYR A 100 -15.84 -0.88 0.20
N ILE A 101 -16.10 -2.00 0.84
CA ILE A 101 -15.10 -2.71 1.64
C ILE A 101 -14.35 -3.64 0.71
N LEU A 102 -13.07 -3.35 0.52
CA LEU A 102 -12.16 -4.15 -0.28
C LEU A 102 -11.47 -5.18 0.60
N GLN A 103 -11.60 -6.43 0.27
CA GLN A 103 -10.94 -7.55 0.93
C GLN A 103 -9.71 -7.97 0.13
N TYR A 104 -8.56 -8.13 0.81
CA TYR A 104 -7.36 -8.64 0.16
C TYR A 104 -7.41 -10.15 -0.01
N ALA A 105 -6.76 -10.67 -1.06
CA ALA A 105 -6.72 -12.10 -1.33
C ALA A 105 -5.68 -12.82 -0.47
N GLU A 106 -4.59 -12.13 -0.12
CA GLU A 106 -3.45 -12.71 0.59
C GLU A 106 -3.65 -12.72 2.10
N THR A 107 -3.16 -13.76 2.77
CA THR A 107 -2.97 -13.77 4.22
C THR A 107 -1.67 -13.05 4.58
N ILE A 108 -1.77 -12.07 5.45
CA ILE A 108 -0.70 -11.16 5.86
C ILE A 108 -0.36 -11.45 7.32
N ALA A 109 0.92 -11.59 7.64
CA ALA A 109 1.42 -11.66 9.01
C ALA A 109 2.37 -10.49 9.27
N ILE A 110 2.08 -9.66 10.26
CA ILE A 110 2.96 -8.55 10.66
C ILE A 110 3.92 -9.05 11.74
N PRO A 111 5.25 -9.04 11.51
CA PRO A 111 6.21 -9.49 12.50
C PRO A 111 6.15 -8.68 13.80
N ASP A 112 6.49 -9.30 14.91
CA ASP A 112 6.41 -8.73 16.26
C ASP A 112 7.21 -7.41 16.46
N ASP A 113 8.23 -7.17 15.67
CA ASP A 113 9.08 -5.97 15.74
C ASP A 113 8.82 -4.98 14.60
N HIS A 114 7.65 -5.09 13.93
CA HIS A 114 7.31 -4.27 12.78
C HIS A 114 5.91 -3.65 12.89
N VAL A 115 5.71 -2.63 12.07
CA VAL A 115 4.40 -2.02 11.78
C VAL A 115 4.19 -2.04 10.28
N GLY A 116 2.96 -2.33 9.86
CA GLY A 116 2.55 -2.36 8.45
C GLY A 116 1.76 -1.13 8.04
N PHE A 117 2.02 -0.65 6.83
CA PHE A 117 1.24 0.39 6.18
C PHE A 117 0.84 -0.07 4.78
N LEU A 118 -0.41 0.15 4.44
CA LEU A 118 -0.92 -0.09 3.09
C LEU A 118 -1.23 1.22 2.40
N TYR A 119 -0.76 1.33 1.17
CA TYR A 119 -1.05 2.46 0.29
C TYR A 119 -1.68 1.98 -1.01
N PRO A 120 -2.66 2.74 -1.56
CA PRO A 120 -3.22 2.41 -2.86
C PRO A 120 -2.14 2.46 -3.95
N ARG A 121 -2.26 1.57 -4.92
CA ARG A 121 -1.46 1.70 -6.13
C ARG A 121 -1.86 2.96 -6.89
N SER A 122 -0.88 3.60 -7.52
CA SER A 122 -1.09 4.86 -8.25
C SER A 122 -2.14 4.76 -9.37
N THR A 123 -2.40 3.54 -9.89
CA THR A 123 -3.44 3.30 -10.90
C THR A 123 -4.84 3.55 -10.34
N LEU A 124 -5.13 3.18 -9.09
CA LEU A 124 -6.41 3.50 -8.44
C LEU A 124 -6.62 5.01 -8.37
N MET A 125 -5.65 5.74 -7.84
CA MET A 125 -5.71 7.21 -7.73
C MET A 125 -5.92 7.86 -9.11
N ARG A 126 -5.25 7.37 -10.16
CA ARG A 126 -5.38 7.89 -11.53
C ARG A 126 -6.74 7.58 -12.17
N ASN A 127 -7.48 6.61 -11.64
CA ASN A 127 -8.85 6.30 -12.00
C ASN A 127 -9.87 6.84 -10.99
N SER A 128 -9.51 7.91 -10.26
CA SER A 128 -10.37 8.58 -9.29
C SER A 128 -10.85 7.68 -8.15
N CYS A 129 -10.02 6.72 -7.73
CA CYS A 129 -10.29 5.83 -6.62
C CYS A 129 -9.24 6.03 -5.51
N MET A 130 -9.68 5.95 -4.27
CA MET A 130 -8.82 5.96 -3.07
C MET A 130 -9.05 4.72 -2.25
N LEU A 131 -7.98 4.21 -1.65
CA LEU A 131 -8.04 3.12 -0.69
C LEU A 131 -7.50 3.61 0.65
N ASN A 132 -8.33 3.56 1.67
CA ASN A 132 -7.98 3.94 3.03
C ASN A 132 -7.90 2.71 3.92
N THR A 133 -6.90 2.66 4.77
CA THR A 133 -6.67 1.54 5.69
C THR A 133 -6.32 2.07 7.08
N ALA A 134 -6.38 1.19 8.08
CA ALA A 134 -5.80 1.44 9.40
C ALA A 134 -4.29 1.14 9.41
N VAL A 135 -3.65 1.41 10.55
CA VAL A 135 -2.31 0.90 10.84
C VAL A 135 -2.41 -0.60 11.14
N TRP A 136 -1.45 -1.36 10.68
CA TRP A 136 -1.35 -2.80 10.86
C TRP A 136 -0.31 -3.08 11.92
N ASP A 137 -0.78 -3.42 13.11
CA ASP A 137 0.07 -3.57 14.29
C ASP A 137 0.85 -4.88 14.28
N ALA A 138 1.98 -4.90 15.01
CA ALA A 138 2.80 -6.07 15.22
C ALA A 138 1.98 -7.27 15.73
N GLY A 139 2.24 -8.46 15.20
CA GLY A 139 1.54 -9.70 15.58
C GLY A 139 0.17 -9.90 14.91
N TYR A 140 -0.35 -8.96 14.14
CA TYR A 140 -1.56 -9.18 13.36
C TYR A 140 -1.33 -10.25 12.28
N GLU A 141 -2.31 -11.15 12.14
CA GLU A 141 -2.37 -12.15 11.07
C GLU A 141 -3.80 -12.23 10.53
N GLY A 142 -3.97 -12.22 9.21
CA GLY A 142 -5.28 -12.31 8.56
C GLY A 142 -5.29 -11.81 7.13
N LYS A 143 -6.43 -11.98 6.47
CA LYS A 143 -6.75 -11.36 5.17
C LYS A 143 -7.52 -10.07 5.42
N GLY A 144 -6.85 -8.98 5.66
CA GLY A 144 -7.46 -7.75 6.09
C GLY A 144 -8.31 -7.03 5.03
N GLU A 145 -8.80 -5.86 5.40
CA GLU A 145 -9.73 -5.06 4.61
C GLU A 145 -9.26 -3.61 4.47
N GLY A 146 -9.78 -2.94 3.45
CA GLY A 146 -9.64 -1.50 3.25
C GLY A 146 -10.94 -0.87 2.77
N LEU A 147 -11.11 0.43 3.00
CA LEU A 147 -12.21 1.20 2.44
C LEU A 147 -11.81 1.73 1.06
N LEU A 148 -12.40 1.16 0.01
CA LEU A 148 -12.29 1.67 -1.35
C LEU A 148 -13.34 2.75 -1.59
N GLN A 149 -12.87 3.98 -1.85
CA GLN A 149 -13.72 5.09 -2.28
C GLN A 149 -13.61 5.25 -3.80
N VAL A 150 -14.72 5.15 -4.48
CA VAL A 150 -14.85 5.32 -5.93
C VAL A 150 -15.52 6.65 -6.21
N HIS A 151 -14.82 7.58 -6.87
CA HIS A 151 -15.35 8.89 -7.23
C HIS A 151 -15.83 8.98 -8.68
N HIS A 152 -15.45 8.01 -9.51
CA HIS A 152 -15.87 7.90 -10.90
C HIS A 152 -16.02 6.42 -11.26
N PRO A 153 -17.02 6.00 -12.08
CA PRO A 153 -17.21 4.60 -12.43
C PRO A 153 -15.90 3.93 -12.86
N VAL A 154 -15.64 2.73 -12.33
CA VAL A 154 -14.42 1.97 -12.58
C VAL A 154 -14.71 0.48 -12.66
N ARG A 155 -13.92 -0.24 -13.47
CA ARG A 155 -13.89 -1.70 -13.51
C ARG A 155 -12.66 -2.19 -12.77
N LEU A 156 -12.86 -3.14 -11.87
CA LEU A 156 -11.79 -3.85 -11.18
C LEU A 156 -11.95 -5.35 -11.40
N GLU A 157 -10.85 -6.02 -11.68
CA GLU A 157 -10.83 -7.47 -11.81
C GLU A 157 -10.40 -8.11 -10.49
N ARG A 158 -11.01 -9.22 -10.09
CA ARG A 158 -10.52 -10.06 -9.00
C ARG A 158 -9.06 -10.45 -9.28
N GLY A 159 -8.19 -10.40 -8.29
CA GLY A 159 -6.76 -10.62 -8.46
C GLY A 159 -5.98 -9.42 -9.00
N ALA A 160 -6.63 -8.29 -9.34
CA ALA A 160 -5.90 -7.07 -9.70
C ALA A 160 -5.11 -6.53 -8.52
N ARG A 161 -3.86 -6.09 -8.75
CA ARG A 161 -3.02 -5.47 -7.72
C ARG A 161 -3.53 -4.07 -7.36
N VAL A 162 -4.00 -3.88 -6.13
CA VAL A 162 -4.72 -2.67 -5.69
C VAL A 162 -3.98 -1.85 -4.65
N ALA A 163 -3.18 -2.49 -3.81
CA ALA A 163 -2.44 -1.83 -2.73
C ALA A 163 -1.01 -2.34 -2.65
N GLN A 164 -0.13 -1.59 -1.98
CA GLN A 164 1.20 -2.03 -1.62
C GLN A 164 1.35 -2.03 -0.10
N LEU A 165 1.68 -3.19 0.48
CA LEU A 165 2.09 -3.32 1.87
C LEU A 165 3.58 -2.99 2.00
N VAL A 166 3.91 -2.10 2.92
CA VAL A 166 5.27 -1.83 3.38
C VAL A 166 5.39 -2.12 4.86
N LEU A 167 6.53 -2.68 5.28
CA LEU A 167 6.83 -2.94 6.69
C LEU A 167 7.98 -2.04 7.14
N ALA A 168 7.85 -1.51 8.36
CA ALA A 168 8.90 -0.75 9.03
C ALA A 168 9.20 -1.35 10.40
N GLU A 169 10.48 -1.33 10.81
CA GLU A 169 10.84 -1.65 12.21
C GLU A 169 10.17 -0.66 13.16
N ALA A 170 9.54 -1.17 14.20
CA ALA A 170 8.88 -0.38 15.23
C ALA A 170 9.05 -1.03 16.60
N ALA A 171 9.40 -0.20 17.59
CA ALA A 171 9.35 -0.64 18.98
C ALA A 171 7.89 -0.59 19.46
N HIS A 172 7.45 -1.65 20.10
CA HIS A 172 6.11 -1.73 20.71
C HIS A 172 6.22 -2.36 22.10
N ALA A 173 5.22 -2.13 22.93
CA ALA A 173 5.14 -2.71 24.28
C ALA A 173 4.41 -4.05 24.29
N ASP A 174 3.54 -4.29 23.29
CA ASP A 174 2.67 -5.45 23.19
C ASP A 174 2.34 -5.76 21.73
N VAL A 175 1.86 -6.96 21.42
CA VAL A 175 1.43 -7.40 20.09
C VAL A 175 -0.08 -7.31 19.96
N TYR A 176 -0.57 -7.29 18.72
CA TYR A 176 -1.99 -7.21 18.43
C TYR A 176 -2.75 -8.42 18.98
N ASP A 177 -3.75 -8.15 19.80
CA ASP A 177 -4.73 -9.12 20.34
C ASP A 177 -6.15 -8.55 20.18
N GLY A 178 -6.47 -8.09 18.98
CA GLY A 178 -7.70 -7.39 18.66
C GLY A 178 -8.75 -8.26 18.00
N THR A 179 -9.92 -7.66 17.75
CA THR A 179 -11.12 -8.32 17.21
C THR A 179 -10.91 -8.98 15.85
N TYR A 180 -9.91 -8.52 15.06
CA TYR A 180 -9.68 -8.95 13.68
C TYR A 180 -8.52 -9.92 13.54
N GLN A 181 -8.00 -10.46 14.67
CA GLN A 181 -6.96 -11.49 14.64
C GLN A 181 -7.51 -12.77 13.99
N GLY A 182 -6.80 -13.30 12.99
CA GLY A 182 -7.18 -14.51 12.26
C GLY A 182 -8.38 -14.33 11.31
N GLU A 183 -8.73 -13.10 10.95
CA GLU A 183 -9.89 -12.88 10.07
C GLU A 183 -9.69 -13.53 8.70
N ARG A 184 -10.69 -14.30 8.26
CA ARG A 184 -10.78 -14.96 6.94
C ARG A 184 -9.60 -15.87 6.59
N THR A 185 -8.87 -16.42 7.56
CA THR A 185 -7.76 -17.36 7.30
C THR A 185 -8.23 -18.77 6.93
N ASP A 186 -9.48 -19.12 7.25
CA ASP A 186 -10.07 -20.45 6.98
C ASP A 186 -10.85 -20.52 5.66
N GLU A 187 -10.82 -19.47 4.82
CA GLU A 187 -11.54 -19.37 3.54
C GLU A 187 -10.66 -19.72 2.33
#